data_f246793a5a3136ee1127ab9a0e0d3118
#
_entry.id   f246793a5a3136ee1127ab9a0e0d3118
#
_cell.length_a   1.000
_cell.length_b   1.000
_cell.length_c   1.000
_cell.angle_alpha   90.00
_cell.angle_beta   90.00
_cell.angle_gamma   90.00
#
_symmetry.space_group_name_H-M   'P 1'
#
loop_
_entity.id
_entity.type
_entity.pdbx_description
1 polymer ?
#
loop_
_entity_poly.entity_id
_entity_poly.type
_entity_poly.pdbx_seq_one_letter_code
_entity_poly.pdbx_strand_id
1 'polypeptide(L)'
;YTGIDVMAHDIAFCRQHYRAPNYRFIHFDAANPAYAPQQSETKAPWPVDSDSVDLVTALSVWTHLREEDALFYLREVARVLRPGGKAIITFFVLDETYQRANLGSLTAKQGRFHRTTPRKWVFDQPSYGSDAWFHPKSADVPEAAIGVTETGLERLLGASGLQLAERHPGNWKEVPGAYFQDVLIFRKA
;
A
#
# COMPACT_ATOMS: atom_id res chain seq x y z
N TYR A 1 1.73 13.43 15.75
CA TYR A 1 2.08 12.55 14.62
C TYR A 1 2.86 11.34 15.10
N THR A 2 2.48 10.14 14.63
CA THR A 2 3.23 8.91 14.84
C THR A 2 3.60 8.32 13.49
N GLY A 3 4.90 8.21 13.21
CA GLY A 3 5.43 7.52 12.03
C GLY A 3 5.93 6.13 12.42
N ILE A 4 5.57 5.13 11.62
CA ILE A 4 5.97 3.73 11.81
C ILE A 4 6.61 3.24 10.51
N ASP A 5 7.76 2.63 10.59
CA ASP A 5 8.44 2.05 9.43
C ASP A 5 9.30 0.85 9.82
N VAL A 6 9.46 -0.11 8.91
CA VAL A 6 10.35 -1.27 9.07
C VAL A 6 11.81 -0.94 8.78
N MET A 7 12.07 0.21 8.15
CA MET A 7 13.42 0.66 7.80
C MET A 7 14.06 1.42 8.96
N ALA A 8 14.93 0.77 9.71
CA ALA A 8 15.59 1.35 10.88
C ALA A 8 16.32 2.67 10.56
N HIS A 9 16.96 2.77 9.39
CA HIS A 9 17.73 3.96 9.02
C HIS A 9 16.80 5.15 8.74
N ASP A 10 15.62 4.95 8.15
CA ASP A 10 14.63 6.02 7.89
C ASP A 10 14.04 6.55 9.20
N ILE A 11 13.77 5.64 10.13
CA ILE A 11 13.34 6.03 11.48
C ILE A 11 14.43 6.81 12.22
N ALA A 12 15.68 6.40 12.10
CA ALA A 12 16.81 7.15 12.68
C ALA A 12 16.95 8.55 12.08
N PHE A 13 16.83 8.65 10.75
CA PHE A 13 16.80 9.94 10.04
C PHE A 13 15.64 10.83 10.53
N CYS A 14 14.43 10.28 10.60
CA CYS A 14 13.27 11.04 11.06
C CYS A 14 13.45 11.55 12.50
N ARG A 15 13.93 10.71 13.42
CA ARG A 15 14.20 11.11 14.81
C ARG A 15 15.27 12.21 14.93
N GLN A 16 16.23 12.21 14.01
CA GLN A 16 17.28 13.23 13.98
C GLN A 16 16.77 14.58 13.47
N HIS A 17 15.89 14.59 12.47
CA HIS A 17 15.50 15.80 11.73
C HIS A 17 14.17 16.40 12.18
N TYR A 18 13.24 15.58 12.69
CA TYR A 18 11.91 16.02 13.13
C TYR A 18 11.82 15.93 14.66
N ARG A 19 12.24 16.99 15.36
CA ARG A 19 12.42 17.02 16.83
C ARG A 19 11.26 17.69 17.59
N ALA A 20 10.16 18.03 16.94
CA ALA A 20 9.02 18.62 17.63
C ALA A 20 8.45 17.61 18.65
N PRO A 21 8.01 18.06 19.85
CA PRO A 21 7.61 17.16 20.95
C PRO A 21 6.37 16.32 20.62
N ASN A 22 5.59 16.72 19.61
CA ASN A 22 4.42 15.99 19.13
C ASN A 22 4.73 15.00 18.00
N TYR A 23 6.01 14.76 17.65
CA TYR A 23 6.43 13.73 16.72
C TYR A 23 6.97 12.50 17.45
N ARG A 24 6.46 11.33 17.07
CA ARG A 24 6.93 10.02 17.52
C ARG A 24 7.27 9.17 16.32
N PHE A 25 8.49 8.61 16.27
CA PHE A 25 8.92 7.70 15.19
C PHE A 25 9.29 6.34 15.78
N ILE A 26 8.69 5.28 15.25
CA ILE A 26 8.79 3.92 15.78
C ILE A 26 9.39 3.03 14.69
N HIS A 27 10.55 2.44 14.98
CA HIS A 27 11.04 1.33 14.19
C HIS A 27 10.18 0.10 14.50
N PHE A 28 9.60 -0.49 13.46
CA PHE A 28 8.67 -1.58 13.58
C PHE A 28 9.33 -2.87 13.07
N ASP A 29 9.50 -3.84 13.97
CA ASP A 29 10.16 -5.11 13.67
C ASP A 29 9.17 -6.08 13.02
N ALA A 30 8.94 -5.89 11.72
CA ALA A 30 8.13 -6.79 10.90
C ALA A 30 8.89 -7.16 9.63
N ALA A 31 8.99 -8.44 9.33
CA ALA A 31 9.68 -8.92 8.15
C ALA A 31 8.95 -8.51 6.86
N ASN A 32 9.71 -8.03 5.89
CA ASN A 32 9.25 -7.84 4.52
C ASN A 32 10.37 -8.24 3.56
N PRO A 33 10.17 -9.19 2.64
CA PRO A 33 11.21 -9.70 1.75
C PRO A 33 11.93 -8.64 0.91
N ALA A 34 11.24 -7.55 0.54
CA ALA A 34 11.81 -6.47 -0.25
C ALA A 34 12.58 -5.43 0.58
N TYR A 35 12.14 -5.15 1.81
CA TYR A 35 12.63 -4.02 2.61
C TYR A 35 13.33 -4.42 3.91
N ALA A 36 12.87 -5.48 4.57
CA ALA A 36 13.35 -5.91 5.87
C ALA A 36 13.44 -7.45 5.97
N PRO A 37 14.23 -8.13 5.12
CA PRO A 37 14.27 -9.60 5.05
C PRO A 37 14.92 -10.25 6.28
N GLN A 38 15.62 -9.48 7.10
CA GLN A 38 16.33 -9.96 8.28
C GLN A 38 15.50 -9.91 9.57
N GLN A 39 14.28 -9.39 9.50
CA GLN A 39 13.45 -9.22 10.68
C GLN A 39 12.76 -10.53 11.07
N SER A 40 12.54 -10.72 12.37
CA SER A 40 12.01 -11.97 12.93
C SER A 40 10.49 -12.01 12.97
N GLU A 41 9.84 -10.85 13.12
CA GLU A 41 8.40 -10.73 13.19
C GLU A 41 7.80 -10.60 11.80
N THR A 42 6.85 -11.46 11.46
CA THR A 42 6.15 -11.39 10.17
C THR A 42 4.92 -10.49 10.23
N LYS A 43 4.22 -10.50 11.38
CA LYS A 43 3.05 -9.64 11.64
C LYS A 43 2.99 -9.31 13.13
N ALA A 44 2.86 -8.04 13.47
CA ALA A 44 2.66 -7.59 14.83
C ALA A 44 1.66 -6.41 14.86
N PRO A 45 0.88 -6.25 15.93
CA PRO A 45 0.03 -5.07 16.11
C PRO A 45 0.88 -3.80 16.14
N TRP A 46 0.36 -2.71 15.58
CA TRP A 46 1.02 -1.42 15.71
C TRP A 46 1.02 -0.97 17.18
N PRO A 47 2.13 -0.37 17.67
CA PRO A 47 2.23 0.15 19.03
C PRO A 47 1.49 1.49 19.16
N VAL A 48 0.23 1.48 18.79
CA VAL A 48 -0.73 2.60 18.78
C VAL A 48 -2.02 2.11 19.40
N ASP A 49 -2.59 2.89 20.30
CA ASP A 49 -3.83 2.53 21.00
C ASP A 49 -5.01 2.48 20.04
N SER A 50 -6.00 1.63 20.37
CA SER A 50 -7.25 1.57 19.63
C SER A 50 -8.01 2.90 19.75
N ASP A 51 -8.74 3.27 18.69
CA ASP A 51 -9.59 4.48 18.65
C ASP A 51 -8.84 5.78 19.03
N SER A 52 -7.56 5.87 18.66
CA SER A 52 -6.69 6.96 19.12
C SER A 52 -6.30 7.96 18.03
N VAL A 53 -6.48 7.64 16.75
CA VAL A 53 -6.05 8.49 15.64
C VAL A 53 -7.22 8.90 14.74
N ASP A 54 -7.15 10.12 14.21
CA ASP A 54 -8.16 10.68 13.30
C ASP A 54 -7.87 10.35 11.84
N LEU A 55 -6.58 10.21 11.51
CA LEU A 55 -6.10 9.97 10.14
C LEU A 55 -4.94 8.99 10.14
N VAL A 56 -5.04 7.97 9.29
CA VAL A 56 -3.92 7.10 8.90
C VAL A 56 -3.52 7.42 7.46
N THR A 57 -2.23 7.55 7.19
CA THR A 57 -1.71 7.65 5.82
C THR A 57 -0.70 6.55 5.57
N ALA A 58 -0.86 5.82 4.46
CA ALA A 58 0.07 4.78 4.05
C ALA A 58 0.29 4.86 2.53
N LEU A 59 1.33 5.59 2.16
CA LEU A 59 1.69 5.82 0.77
C LEU A 59 2.76 4.81 0.37
N SER A 60 2.48 4.02 -0.67
CA SER A 60 3.37 2.96 -1.17
C SER A 60 3.70 1.87 -0.13
N VAL A 61 2.75 1.52 0.73
CA VAL A 61 2.89 0.43 1.71
C VAL A 61 2.13 -0.82 1.24
N TRP A 62 0.83 -0.70 0.94
CA TRP A 62 0.01 -1.85 0.50
C TRP A 62 0.47 -2.44 -0.83
N THR A 63 1.17 -1.67 -1.64
CA THR A 63 1.83 -2.13 -2.87
C THR A 63 3.04 -3.04 -2.65
N HIS A 64 3.35 -3.35 -1.39
CA HIS A 64 4.45 -4.20 -0.94
C HIS A 64 4.01 -5.27 0.07
N LEU A 65 2.70 -5.47 0.23
CA LEU A 65 2.13 -6.41 1.18
C LEU A 65 1.41 -7.55 0.44
N ARG A 66 1.74 -8.79 0.77
CA ARG A 66 0.96 -9.95 0.34
C ARG A 66 -0.43 -9.95 1.00
N GLU A 67 -1.34 -10.77 0.46
CA GLU A 67 -2.76 -10.77 0.85
C GLU A 67 -3.00 -10.81 2.36
N GLU A 68 -2.35 -11.75 3.05
CA GLU A 68 -2.51 -11.91 4.50
C GLU A 68 -2.04 -10.70 5.31
N ASP A 69 -0.91 -10.09 4.91
CA ASP A 69 -0.34 -8.94 5.59
C ASP A 69 -1.18 -7.69 5.31
N ALA A 70 -1.63 -7.53 4.05
CA ALA A 70 -2.52 -6.45 3.65
C ALA A 70 -3.82 -6.45 4.46
N LEU A 71 -4.42 -7.64 4.67
CA LEU A 71 -5.61 -7.78 5.49
C LEU A 71 -5.33 -7.52 6.98
N PHE A 72 -4.25 -8.08 7.51
CA PHE A 72 -3.87 -7.88 8.90
C PHE A 72 -3.71 -6.39 9.22
N TYR A 73 -2.91 -5.68 8.41
CA TYR A 73 -2.66 -4.25 8.64
C TYR A 73 -3.87 -3.37 8.30
N LEU A 74 -4.78 -3.79 7.42
CA LEU A 74 -6.02 -3.04 7.22
C LEU A 74 -6.96 -3.15 8.44
N ARG A 75 -6.94 -4.27 9.15
CA ARG A 75 -7.61 -4.41 10.45
C ARG A 75 -6.94 -3.55 11.53
N GLU A 76 -5.61 -3.42 11.51
CA GLU A 76 -4.90 -2.50 12.39
C GLU A 76 -5.28 -1.04 12.11
N VAL A 77 -5.41 -0.65 10.84
CA VAL A 77 -5.96 0.67 10.46
C VAL A 77 -7.34 0.87 11.11
N ALA A 78 -8.25 -0.12 10.95
CA ALA A 78 -9.57 -0.04 11.56
C ALA A 78 -9.51 0.04 13.09
N ARG A 79 -8.59 -0.70 13.72
CA ARG A 79 -8.41 -0.70 15.17
C ARG A 79 -7.98 0.67 15.70
N VAL A 80 -6.97 1.29 15.08
CA VAL A 80 -6.38 2.54 15.59
C VAL A 80 -7.20 3.78 15.25
N LEU A 81 -7.95 3.76 14.16
CA LEU A 81 -8.83 4.88 13.80
C LEU A 81 -9.97 5.06 14.82
N ARG A 82 -10.27 6.28 15.16
CA ARG A 82 -11.50 6.65 15.89
C ARG A 82 -12.73 6.41 15.01
N PRO A 83 -13.92 6.22 15.57
CA PRO A 83 -15.17 6.28 14.80
C PRO A 83 -15.22 7.56 13.96
N GLY A 84 -15.54 7.41 12.67
CA GLY A 84 -15.52 8.50 11.69
C GLY A 84 -14.13 8.90 11.17
N GLY A 85 -13.05 8.35 11.72
CA GLY A 85 -11.67 8.54 11.25
C GLY A 85 -11.45 8.02 9.83
N LYS A 86 -10.44 8.54 9.15
CA LYS A 86 -10.15 8.24 7.74
C LYS A 86 -8.76 7.62 7.57
N ALA A 87 -8.62 6.79 6.54
CA ALA A 87 -7.31 6.35 6.07
C ALA A 87 -7.12 6.68 4.59
N ILE A 88 -5.95 7.19 4.23
CA ILE A 88 -5.50 7.43 2.85
C ILE A 88 -4.42 6.39 2.54
N ILE A 89 -4.74 5.44 1.68
CA ILE A 89 -3.85 4.33 1.37
C ILE A 89 -3.71 4.20 -0.15
N THR A 90 -2.49 3.96 -0.62
CA THR A 90 -2.26 3.77 -2.05
C THR A 90 -2.13 2.29 -2.43
N PHE A 91 -2.65 1.96 -3.62
CA PHE A 91 -2.65 0.63 -4.20
C PHE A 91 -2.27 0.66 -5.69
N PHE A 92 -1.91 -0.49 -6.24
CA PHE A 92 -2.05 -0.78 -7.67
C PHE A 92 -3.33 -1.62 -7.84
N VAL A 93 -4.43 -0.98 -8.24
CA VAL A 93 -5.71 -1.68 -8.41
C VAL A 93 -5.86 -2.15 -9.85
N LEU A 94 -6.00 -3.46 -10.05
CA LEU A 94 -6.12 -4.10 -11.35
C LEU A 94 -7.59 -4.11 -11.81
N ASP A 95 -8.11 -2.91 -12.06
CA ASP A 95 -9.48 -2.64 -12.48
C ASP A 95 -9.65 -2.59 -14.01
N GLU A 96 -10.85 -2.25 -14.46
CA GLU A 96 -11.15 -2.08 -15.87
C GLU A 96 -10.26 -1.01 -16.56
N THR A 97 -9.92 0.08 -15.85
CA THR A 97 -9.01 1.11 -16.37
C THR A 97 -7.62 0.54 -16.65
N TYR A 98 -7.10 -0.28 -15.74
CA TYR A 98 -5.85 -1.01 -15.94
C TYR A 98 -5.94 -1.97 -17.14
N GLN A 99 -7.03 -2.72 -17.27
CA GLN A 99 -7.22 -3.65 -18.40
C GLN A 99 -7.24 -2.90 -19.74
N ARG A 100 -7.95 -1.78 -19.81
CA ARG A 100 -8.01 -0.93 -21.00
C ARG A 100 -6.69 -0.28 -21.37
N ALA A 101 -5.85 0.03 -20.39
CA ALA A 101 -4.54 0.64 -20.61
C ALA A 101 -3.61 -0.27 -21.42
N ASN A 102 -3.79 -1.60 -21.33
CA ASN A 102 -3.02 -2.63 -22.05
C ASN A 102 -1.49 -2.34 -22.03
N LEU A 103 -0.96 -2.11 -20.83
CA LEU A 103 0.42 -1.65 -20.61
C LEU A 103 1.46 -2.54 -21.30
N GLY A 104 1.16 -3.84 -21.44
CA GLY A 104 2.03 -4.82 -22.10
C GLY A 104 2.27 -4.53 -23.59
N SER A 105 1.34 -3.86 -24.27
CA SER A 105 1.46 -3.48 -25.68
C SER A 105 2.26 -2.20 -25.92
N LEU A 106 2.46 -1.38 -24.89
CA LEU A 106 3.11 -0.10 -25.00
C LEU A 106 4.63 -0.26 -25.15
N THR A 107 5.21 0.41 -26.13
CA THR A 107 6.67 0.39 -26.41
C THR A 107 7.38 1.65 -25.90
N ALA A 108 6.63 2.61 -25.36
CA ALA A 108 7.17 3.86 -24.85
C ALA A 108 8.13 3.62 -23.69
N LYS A 109 9.22 4.41 -23.65
CA LYS A 109 10.20 4.39 -22.56
C LYS A 109 9.67 5.07 -21.29
N GLN A 110 8.68 5.94 -21.44
CA GLN A 110 8.02 6.65 -20.34
C GLN A 110 6.53 6.67 -20.59
N GLY A 111 5.75 6.64 -19.52
CA GLY A 111 4.30 6.79 -19.57
C GLY A 111 3.89 8.21 -19.97
N ARG A 112 2.64 8.37 -20.39
CA ARG A 112 2.06 9.67 -20.75
C ARG A 112 1.96 10.63 -19.56
N PHE A 113 1.78 10.09 -18.36
CA PHE A 113 1.54 10.86 -17.14
C PHE A 113 2.56 10.57 -16.04
N HIS A 114 3.56 9.70 -16.29
CA HIS A 114 4.59 9.34 -15.33
C HIS A 114 5.92 9.07 -16.03
N ARG A 115 7.01 9.08 -15.27
CA ARG A 115 8.38 8.94 -15.81
C ARG A 115 8.92 7.52 -15.87
N THR A 116 8.11 6.51 -15.54
CA THR A 116 8.53 5.11 -15.61
C THR A 116 8.03 4.44 -16.88
N THR A 117 8.67 3.36 -17.29
CA THR A 117 8.26 2.56 -18.44
C THR A 117 6.93 1.85 -18.14
N PRO A 118 5.86 2.03 -18.95
CA PRO A 118 4.55 1.43 -18.65
C PRO A 118 4.59 -0.09 -18.53
N ARG A 119 5.37 -0.79 -19.38
CA ARG A 119 5.49 -2.26 -19.35
C ARG A 119 6.04 -2.81 -18.03
N LYS A 120 6.71 -1.99 -17.22
CA LYS A 120 7.18 -2.38 -15.89
C LYS A 120 6.02 -2.69 -14.95
N TRP A 121 4.84 -2.16 -15.23
CA TRP A 121 3.65 -2.25 -14.37
C TRP A 121 2.61 -3.24 -14.91
N VAL A 122 3.07 -4.27 -15.62
CA VAL A 122 2.23 -5.40 -16.03
C VAL A 122 2.23 -6.43 -14.92
N PHE A 123 1.14 -6.52 -14.18
CA PHE A 123 0.94 -7.46 -13.06
C PHE A 123 0.34 -8.76 -13.60
N ASP A 124 1.20 -9.66 -14.04
CA ASP A 124 0.86 -10.89 -14.77
C ASP A 124 1.21 -12.18 -14.03
N GLN A 125 1.87 -12.09 -12.86
CA GLN A 125 2.25 -13.24 -12.06
C GLN A 125 1.44 -13.30 -10.76
N PRO A 126 0.74 -14.41 -10.43
CA PRO A 126 0.08 -14.58 -9.13
C PRO A 126 1.10 -14.51 -7.98
N SER A 127 0.86 -13.64 -7.01
CA SER A 127 1.68 -13.55 -5.81
C SER A 127 1.31 -14.65 -4.83
N TYR A 128 2.24 -15.55 -4.54
CA TYR A 128 2.06 -16.68 -3.62
C TYR A 128 0.84 -17.57 -3.95
N GLY A 129 0.51 -17.69 -5.25
CA GLY A 129 -0.63 -18.48 -5.71
C GLY A 129 -2.00 -17.84 -5.48
N SER A 130 -2.06 -16.57 -5.09
CA SER A 130 -3.32 -15.85 -4.95
C SER A 130 -4.00 -15.63 -6.30
N ASP A 131 -5.32 -15.69 -6.32
CA ASP A 131 -6.17 -15.35 -7.46
C ASP A 131 -6.51 -13.85 -7.54
N ALA A 132 -6.04 -13.07 -6.57
CA ALA A 132 -6.39 -11.66 -6.43
C ALA A 132 -5.19 -10.72 -6.20
N TRP A 133 -4.01 -11.26 -5.85
CA TRP A 133 -2.74 -10.54 -5.69
C TRP A 133 -1.76 -10.92 -6.79
N PHE A 134 -1.25 -9.93 -7.49
CA PHE A 134 -0.35 -10.13 -8.64
C PHE A 134 0.89 -9.25 -8.53
N HIS A 135 1.98 -9.70 -9.13
CA HIS A 135 3.21 -8.92 -9.27
C HIS A 135 3.70 -8.95 -10.73
N PRO A 136 4.54 -7.99 -11.14
CA PRO A 136 5.16 -8.02 -12.46
C PRO A 136 6.18 -9.14 -12.55
N LYS A 137 6.26 -9.81 -13.71
CA LYS A 137 7.28 -10.84 -14.00
C LYS A 137 8.71 -10.34 -13.78
N SER A 138 8.96 -9.04 -13.89
CA SER A 138 10.27 -8.41 -13.69
C SER A 138 10.62 -8.16 -12.24
N ALA A 139 9.73 -8.45 -11.28
CA ALA A 139 9.99 -8.28 -9.86
C ALA A 139 10.86 -9.45 -9.33
N ASP A 140 11.93 -9.13 -8.62
CA ASP A 140 12.82 -10.13 -8.01
C ASP A 140 12.12 -10.90 -6.88
N VAL A 141 11.24 -10.22 -6.16
CA VAL A 141 10.32 -10.78 -5.16
C VAL A 141 8.94 -10.14 -5.35
N PRO A 142 7.84 -10.84 -5.06
CA PRO A 142 6.49 -10.28 -5.24
C PRO A 142 6.31 -8.93 -4.56
N GLU A 143 6.85 -8.75 -3.35
CA GLU A 143 6.75 -7.52 -2.55
C GLU A 143 7.49 -6.32 -3.17
N ALA A 144 8.27 -6.49 -4.23
CA ALA A 144 8.84 -5.35 -4.96
C ALA A 144 7.76 -4.48 -5.61
N ALA A 145 6.64 -5.08 -6.05
CA ALA A 145 5.44 -4.38 -6.50
C ALA A 145 4.24 -5.33 -6.53
N ILE A 146 3.22 -5.08 -5.75
CA ILE A 146 2.00 -5.88 -5.68
C ILE A 146 0.80 -5.08 -6.17
N GLY A 147 0.06 -5.66 -7.12
CA GLY A 147 -1.25 -5.21 -7.55
C GLY A 147 -2.37 -6.10 -7.00
N VAL A 148 -3.52 -5.52 -6.73
CA VAL A 148 -4.72 -6.19 -6.22
C VAL A 148 -5.88 -6.05 -7.19
N THR A 149 -6.61 -7.13 -7.44
CA THR A 149 -7.84 -7.09 -8.24
C THR A 149 -8.98 -6.42 -7.48
N GLU A 150 -10.06 -6.05 -8.17
CA GLU A 150 -11.27 -5.52 -7.50
C GLU A 150 -11.84 -6.54 -6.52
N THR A 151 -11.88 -7.83 -6.88
CA THR A 151 -12.29 -8.91 -5.96
C THR A 151 -11.41 -8.98 -4.71
N GLY A 152 -10.08 -8.81 -4.86
CA GLY A 152 -9.16 -8.75 -3.73
C GLY A 152 -9.43 -7.55 -2.83
N LEU A 153 -9.70 -6.39 -3.42
CA LEU A 153 -10.06 -5.19 -2.67
C LEU A 153 -11.39 -5.37 -1.91
N GLU A 154 -12.40 -5.99 -2.53
CA GLU A 154 -13.66 -6.34 -1.89
C GLU A 154 -13.47 -7.29 -0.69
N ARG A 155 -12.60 -8.30 -0.82
CA ARG A 155 -12.22 -9.19 0.30
C ARG A 155 -11.59 -8.40 1.47
N LEU A 156 -10.70 -7.47 1.17
CA LEU A 156 -10.10 -6.60 2.19
C LEU A 156 -11.17 -5.77 2.91
N LEU A 157 -12.06 -5.14 2.17
CA LEU A 157 -13.14 -4.32 2.73
C LEU A 157 -14.08 -5.16 3.61
N GLY A 158 -14.56 -6.28 3.07
CA GLY A 158 -15.48 -7.17 3.80
C GLY A 158 -14.91 -7.72 5.12
N ALA A 159 -13.58 -7.84 5.20
CA ALA A 159 -12.91 -8.43 6.36
C ALA A 159 -12.26 -7.41 7.31
N SER A 160 -12.15 -6.13 6.94
CA SER A 160 -11.46 -5.10 7.74
C SER A 160 -12.37 -4.29 8.65
N GLY A 161 -13.67 -4.21 8.34
CA GLY A 161 -14.61 -3.30 9.01
C GLY A 161 -14.51 -1.83 8.58
N LEU A 162 -13.74 -1.55 7.52
CA LEU A 162 -13.63 -0.23 6.90
C LEU A 162 -14.57 -0.11 5.70
N GLN A 163 -15.00 1.10 5.41
CA GLN A 163 -15.78 1.44 4.22
C GLN A 163 -14.90 2.23 3.24
N LEU A 164 -14.94 1.89 1.95
CA LEU A 164 -14.31 2.70 0.91
C LEU A 164 -15.19 3.94 0.66
N ALA A 165 -14.68 5.11 1.00
CA ALA A 165 -15.37 6.38 0.84
C ALA A 165 -15.09 7.02 -0.53
N GLU A 166 -13.84 7.00 -0.99
CA GLU A 166 -13.43 7.61 -2.25
C GLU A 166 -12.34 6.77 -2.93
N ARG A 167 -12.27 6.84 -4.26
CA ARG A 167 -11.24 6.21 -5.07
C ARG A 167 -10.80 7.16 -6.17
N HIS A 168 -9.50 7.38 -6.27
CA HIS A 168 -8.89 8.22 -7.29
C HIS A 168 -7.89 7.38 -8.10
N PRO A 169 -8.03 7.30 -9.43
CA PRO A 169 -7.14 6.49 -10.25
C PRO A 169 -5.72 7.07 -10.25
N GLY A 170 -4.74 6.18 -10.20
CA GLY A 170 -3.33 6.51 -10.35
C GLY A 170 -2.93 6.71 -11.81
N ASN A 171 -1.96 7.59 -12.04
CA ASN A 171 -1.49 7.86 -13.39
C ASN A 171 -0.62 6.74 -13.99
N TRP A 172 -0.24 5.74 -13.19
CA TRP A 172 0.44 4.53 -13.65
C TRP A 172 -0.36 3.71 -14.68
N LYS A 173 -1.70 3.91 -14.73
CA LYS A 173 -2.64 3.31 -15.69
C LYS A 173 -2.76 4.09 -17.00
N GLU A 174 -1.83 5.00 -17.30
CA GLU A 174 -1.88 5.87 -18.49
C GLU A 174 -3.12 6.79 -18.56
N VAL A 175 -3.68 7.14 -17.41
CA VAL A 175 -4.77 8.12 -17.25
C VAL A 175 -4.31 9.31 -16.42
N PRO A 176 -4.96 10.49 -16.53
CA PRO A 176 -4.68 11.59 -15.61
C PRO A 176 -4.96 11.19 -14.17
N GLY A 177 -4.06 11.52 -13.25
CA GLY A 177 -4.19 11.22 -11.83
C GLY A 177 -3.32 12.16 -11.00
N ALA A 178 -3.75 12.45 -9.78
CA ALA A 178 -3.01 13.32 -8.85
C ALA A 178 -1.78 12.64 -8.26
N TYR A 179 -1.75 11.31 -8.26
CA TYR A 179 -0.67 10.50 -7.71
C TYR A 179 -0.30 9.36 -8.66
N PHE A 180 0.87 8.76 -8.46
CA PHE A 180 1.32 7.65 -9.30
C PHE A 180 0.42 6.42 -9.12
N GLN A 181 0.25 5.97 -7.88
CA GLN A 181 -0.62 4.84 -7.52
C GLN A 181 -2.06 5.30 -7.36
N ASP A 182 -3.02 4.36 -7.36
CA ASP A 182 -4.40 4.65 -7.01
C ASP A 182 -4.47 5.08 -5.54
N VAL A 183 -5.20 6.15 -5.26
CA VAL A 183 -5.44 6.63 -3.90
C VAL A 183 -6.83 6.21 -3.45
N LEU A 184 -6.89 5.43 -2.39
CA LEU A 184 -8.13 4.96 -1.78
C LEU A 184 -8.31 5.63 -0.41
N ILE A 185 -9.49 6.18 -0.19
CA ILE A 185 -9.86 6.79 1.09
C ILE A 185 -10.86 5.88 1.78
N PHE A 186 -10.46 5.34 2.92
CA PHE A 186 -11.29 4.51 3.77
C PHE A 186 -11.82 5.32 4.95
N ARG A 187 -12.94 4.88 5.51
CA ARG A 187 -13.55 5.44 6.71
C ARG A 187 -13.92 4.33 7.68
N LYS A 188 -13.66 4.55 8.96
CA LYS A 188 -14.23 3.74 10.04
C LYS A 188 -15.65 4.21 10.33
N ALA A 189 -16.61 3.27 10.39
CA ALA A 189 -17.99 3.54 10.76
C ALA A 189 -18.12 4.11 12.19
#